data_1ff6141312b054bfc061b5a2917471ad
#
_entry.id   1ff6141312b054bfc061b5a2917471ad
#
_cell.length_a   1.000
_cell.length_b   1.000
_cell.length_c   1.000
_cell.angle_alpha   90.00
_cell.angle_beta   90.00
_cell.angle_gamma   90.00
#
_symmetry.space_group_name_H-M   'P 1'
#
loop_
_entity.id
_entity.type
_entity.pdbx_description
1 polymer ?
#
loop_
_entity_poly.entity_id
_entity_poly.type
_entity_poly.pdbx_seq_one_letter_code
_entity_poly.pdbx_strand_id
1 'polypeptide(L)'
;MAEVEIAPNFGAELKDGFKNAHAWVSGGIQWLEEIQQFYRERSAIEREYSQKLAALAKKYFEKKARKSSSLSVGDSPTVTPGSLESASMTTWTVQLSTLESRAAEHEQFGQQIISNLAEPLKNLAIRYEDLRKQHAEYATKLEKERDGTYSDLKKVKGKYDGVCQEVEHKRKKIESSFDHSKTKANASYQQQLGEMRNQKVNIHTIVWLIRADHGRTRI
;
A
#
# COMPACT_ATOMS: atom_id res chain seq x y z
N MET A 1 -30.42 -6.15 -17.48
CA MET A 1 -29.07 -5.68 -17.14
C MET A 1 -29.15 -5.21 -15.71
N ALA A 2 -28.54 -5.94 -14.77
CA ALA A 2 -28.48 -5.51 -13.37
C ALA A 2 -27.51 -4.31 -13.32
N GLU A 3 -28.01 -3.13 -12.92
CA GLU A 3 -27.19 -2.01 -12.53
C GLU A 3 -26.24 -2.50 -11.42
N VAL A 4 -24.96 -2.51 -11.72
CA VAL A 4 -23.95 -2.69 -10.68
C VAL A 4 -24.01 -1.41 -9.85
N GLU A 5 -24.71 -1.48 -8.74
CA GLU A 5 -24.69 -0.45 -7.71
C GLU A 5 -23.23 -0.22 -7.33
N ILE A 6 -22.65 0.87 -7.82
CA ILE A 6 -21.29 1.29 -7.51
C ILE A 6 -21.24 1.40 -5.98
N ALA A 7 -20.38 0.61 -5.37
CA ALA A 7 -20.22 0.53 -3.92
C ALA A 7 -20.30 1.93 -3.29
N PRO A 8 -21.13 2.07 -2.27
CA PRO A 8 -21.42 3.36 -1.67
C PRO A 8 -20.15 3.98 -1.11
N ASN A 9 -20.15 5.29 -1.12
CA ASN A 9 -19.04 6.19 -0.83
C ASN A 9 -18.22 5.69 0.40
N PHE A 10 -17.12 5.01 0.12
CA PHE A 10 -16.24 4.36 1.11
C PHE A 10 -15.91 5.29 2.31
N GLY A 11 -15.76 6.59 2.03
CA GLY A 11 -15.53 7.59 3.07
C GLY A 11 -16.74 7.89 3.95
N ALA A 12 -17.96 7.64 3.50
CA ALA A 12 -19.18 7.84 4.29
C ALA A 12 -19.48 6.63 5.19
N GLU A 13 -19.19 5.41 4.72
CA GLU A 13 -19.45 4.19 5.47
C GLU A 13 -18.33 3.83 6.45
N LEU A 14 -17.08 4.14 6.11
CA LEU A 14 -15.90 3.84 6.95
C LEU A 14 -15.38 5.12 7.63
N LYS A 15 -16.26 5.90 8.24
CA LYS A 15 -15.83 6.99 9.12
C LYS A 15 -14.85 6.44 10.15
N ASP A 16 -13.65 7.05 10.20
CA ASP A 16 -12.55 6.64 11.09
C ASP A 16 -11.96 5.23 10.84
N GLY A 17 -12.34 4.58 9.73
CA GLY A 17 -11.84 3.26 9.34
C GLY A 17 -10.42 3.23 8.78
N PHE A 18 -9.72 4.38 8.67
CA PHE A 18 -8.40 4.45 8.05
C PHE A 18 -7.39 3.46 8.64
N LYS A 19 -7.33 3.32 9.96
CA LYS A 19 -6.38 2.40 10.62
C LYS A 19 -6.61 0.94 10.20
N ASN A 20 -7.86 0.52 10.13
CA ASN A 20 -8.21 -0.85 9.74
C ASN A 20 -7.94 -1.08 8.25
N ALA A 21 -8.30 -0.13 7.39
CA ALA A 21 -8.01 -0.19 5.97
C ALA A 21 -6.50 -0.20 5.70
N HIS A 22 -5.73 0.65 6.38
CA HIS A 22 -4.29 0.70 6.30
C HIS A 22 -3.63 -0.62 6.74
N ALA A 23 -4.09 -1.22 7.83
CA ALA A 23 -3.61 -2.53 8.30
C ALA A 23 -3.94 -3.64 7.30
N TRP A 24 -5.14 -3.64 6.72
CA TRP A 24 -5.55 -4.58 5.69
C TRP A 24 -4.69 -4.47 4.43
N VAL A 25 -4.43 -3.25 3.94
CA VAL A 25 -3.54 -3.00 2.80
C VAL A 25 -2.13 -3.46 3.10
N SER A 26 -1.60 -3.18 4.31
CA SER A 26 -0.28 -3.66 4.75
C SER A 26 -0.19 -5.18 4.71
N GLY A 27 -1.22 -5.88 5.21
CA GLY A 27 -1.29 -7.35 5.12
C GLY A 27 -1.34 -7.86 3.70
N GLY A 28 -2.06 -7.17 2.80
CA GLY A 28 -2.11 -7.49 1.38
C GLY A 28 -0.74 -7.34 0.68
N ILE A 29 0.03 -6.32 1.04
CA ILE A 29 1.40 -6.12 0.51
C ILE A 29 2.33 -7.24 0.99
N GLN A 30 2.29 -7.59 2.27
CA GLN A 30 3.06 -8.73 2.81
C GLN A 30 2.71 -10.04 2.09
N TRP A 31 1.42 -10.25 1.79
CA TRP A 31 1.00 -11.41 1.03
C TRP A 31 1.56 -11.43 -0.40
N LEU A 32 1.65 -10.29 -1.07
CA LEU A 32 2.32 -10.18 -2.38
C LEU A 32 3.81 -10.55 -2.30
N GLU A 33 4.49 -10.16 -1.22
CA GLU A 33 5.89 -10.52 -0.99
C GLU A 33 6.06 -12.03 -0.77
N GLU A 34 5.15 -12.66 -0.03
CA GLU A 34 5.15 -14.12 0.17
C GLU A 34 4.92 -14.87 -1.14
N ILE A 35 3.96 -14.43 -1.98
CA ILE A 35 3.71 -15.01 -3.29
C ILE A 35 4.94 -14.82 -4.20
N GLN A 36 5.56 -13.66 -4.18
CA GLN A 36 6.80 -13.41 -4.92
C GLN A 36 7.92 -14.37 -4.51
N GLN A 37 8.10 -14.57 -3.21
CA GLN A 37 9.10 -15.50 -2.68
C GLN A 37 8.81 -16.94 -3.13
N PHE A 38 7.56 -17.37 -3.06
CA PHE A 38 7.14 -18.68 -3.60
C PHE A 38 7.59 -18.88 -5.05
N TYR A 39 7.35 -17.90 -5.92
CA TYR A 39 7.75 -18.01 -7.32
C TYR A 39 9.29 -18.00 -7.50
N ARG A 40 10.04 -17.30 -6.67
CA ARG A 40 11.50 -17.37 -6.67
C ARG A 40 12.01 -18.75 -6.30
N GLU A 41 11.46 -19.33 -5.27
CA GLU A 41 11.81 -20.70 -4.84
C GLU A 41 11.40 -21.72 -5.90
N ARG A 42 10.21 -21.58 -6.49
CA ARG A 42 9.76 -22.44 -7.58
C ARG A 42 10.69 -22.36 -8.80
N SER A 43 11.13 -21.16 -9.17
CA SER A 43 12.13 -20.98 -10.23
C SER A 43 13.47 -21.64 -9.91
N ALA A 44 13.95 -21.51 -8.66
CA ALA A 44 15.18 -22.16 -8.24
C ALA A 44 15.11 -23.69 -8.38
N ILE A 45 13.99 -24.29 -8.01
CA ILE A 45 13.77 -25.74 -8.17
C ILE A 45 13.80 -26.15 -9.64
N GLU A 46 13.16 -25.40 -10.53
CA GLU A 46 13.16 -25.69 -11.97
C GLU A 46 14.58 -25.61 -12.56
N ARG A 47 15.35 -24.61 -12.17
CA ARG A 47 16.73 -24.43 -12.64
C ARG A 47 17.65 -25.51 -12.07
N GLU A 48 17.50 -25.89 -10.82
CA GLU A 48 18.25 -27.00 -10.24
C GLU A 48 17.93 -28.33 -10.95
N TYR A 49 16.66 -28.56 -11.24
CA TYR A 49 16.22 -29.74 -12.00
C TYR A 49 16.82 -29.74 -13.41
N SER A 50 16.75 -28.61 -14.13
CA SER A 50 17.38 -28.41 -15.43
C SER A 50 18.87 -28.77 -15.41
N GLN A 51 19.63 -28.21 -14.44
CA GLN A 51 21.06 -28.47 -14.30
C GLN A 51 21.37 -29.95 -14.06
N LYS A 52 20.55 -30.63 -13.24
CA LYS A 52 20.71 -32.07 -12.98
C LYS A 52 20.43 -32.90 -14.24
N LEU A 53 19.41 -32.55 -15.02
CA LEU A 53 19.11 -33.22 -16.31
C LEU A 53 20.24 -33.02 -17.32
N ALA A 54 20.72 -31.80 -17.49
CA ALA A 54 21.81 -31.49 -18.39
C ALA A 54 23.11 -32.22 -18.01
N ALA A 55 23.46 -32.24 -16.70
CA ALA A 55 24.60 -32.97 -16.20
C ALA A 55 24.48 -34.49 -16.44
N LEU A 56 23.27 -35.04 -16.27
CA LEU A 56 23.01 -36.45 -16.54
C LEU A 56 23.17 -36.76 -18.04
N ALA A 57 22.59 -35.98 -18.93
CA ALA A 57 22.74 -36.14 -20.37
C ALA A 57 24.21 -36.08 -20.78
N LYS A 58 24.95 -35.05 -20.37
CA LYS A 58 26.38 -34.89 -20.64
C LYS A 58 27.20 -36.11 -20.19
N LYS A 59 27.01 -36.55 -18.94
CA LYS A 59 27.68 -37.72 -18.40
C LYS A 59 27.51 -38.97 -19.28
N TYR A 60 26.30 -39.17 -19.80
CA TYR A 60 26.02 -40.37 -20.62
C TYR A 60 26.43 -40.18 -22.08
N PHE A 61 26.42 -38.98 -22.65
CA PHE A 61 27.07 -38.70 -23.92
C PHE A 61 28.57 -39.00 -23.88
N GLU A 62 29.29 -38.57 -22.85
CA GLU A 62 30.70 -38.86 -22.65
C GLU A 62 30.96 -40.39 -22.53
N LYS A 63 30.11 -41.11 -21.80
CA LYS A 63 30.20 -42.57 -21.71
C LYS A 63 29.95 -43.25 -23.06
N LYS A 64 28.98 -42.77 -23.86
CA LYS A 64 28.73 -43.26 -25.21
C LYS A 64 29.92 -43.03 -26.10
N ALA A 65 30.49 -41.83 -26.11
CA ALA A 65 31.67 -41.48 -26.90
C ALA A 65 32.88 -42.39 -26.59
N ARG A 66 33.14 -42.67 -25.32
CA ARG A 66 34.22 -43.60 -24.91
C ARG A 66 33.97 -45.01 -25.42
N LYS A 67 32.72 -45.50 -25.37
CA LYS A 67 32.37 -46.84 -25.94
C LYS A 67 32.52 -46.88 -27.44
N SER A 68 32.09 -45.86 -28.17
CA SER A 68 32.23 -45.78 -29.62
C SER A 68 33.72 -45.76 -30.03
N SER A 69 34.57 -45.05 -29.32
CA SER A 69 36.00 -45.05 -29.58
C SER A 69 36.73 -46.35 -29.23
N SER A 70 36.25 -47.11 -28.22
CA SER A 70 36.81 -48.42 -27.86
C SER A 70 36.38 -49.56 -28.78
N LEU A 71 35.26 -49.40 -29.52
CA LEU A 71 34.78 -50.36 -30.54
C LEU A 71 35.41 -50.09 -31.90
N SER A 72 36.15 -49.03 -32.09
CA SER A 72 36.98 -48.75 -33.24
C SER A 72 38.32 -49.49 -33.12
N VAL A 73 38.26 -50.85 -33.18
CA VAL A 73 39.44 -51.66 -33.17
C VAL A 73 39.74 -52.09 -34.60
N GLY A 74 40.87 -51.61 -35.10
CA GLY A 74 41.48 -52.16 -36.31
C GLY A 74 41.70 -51.13 -37.40
N ASP A 75 42.89 -51.17 -37.86
CA ASP A 75 43.53 -50.38 -38.94
C ASP A 75 42.86 -50.70 -40.32
N SER A 76 41.55 -50.62 -40.44
CA SER A 76 40.82 -50.78 -41.70
C SER A 76 40.03 -49.54 -42.06
N PRO A 77 40.46 -48.81 -43.13
CA PRO A 77 39.89 -47.52 -43.50
C PRO A 77 38.56 -47.56 -44.25
N THR A 78 37.78 -48.62 -44.18
CA THR A 78 36.60 -48.80 -45.03
C THR A 78 35.25 -48.68 -44.33
N VAL A 79 35.19 -48.39 -43.07
CA VAL A 79 33.92 -48.19 -42.34
C VAL A 79 33.90 -46.80 -41.74
N THR A 80 33.02 -45.95 -42.31
CA THR A 80 32.75 -44.61 -41.78
C THR A 80 32.26 -44.76 -40.32
N PRO A 81 32.83 -44.03 -39.35
CA PRO A 81 32.32 -44.01 -38.01
C PRO A 81 30.82 -43.58 -38.05
N GLY A 82 29.93 -44.45 -37.61
CA GLY A 82 28.50 -44.19 -37.62
C GLY A 82 27.69 -45.19 -38.48
N SER A 83 28.30 -45.91 -39.44
CA SER A 83 27.61 -46.91 -40.27
C SER A 83 27.31 -48.23 -39.51
N LEU A 84 27.98 -48.46 -38.41
CA LEU A 84 27.79 -49.62 -37.53
C LEU A 84 27.08 -49.29 -36.20
N GLU A 85 26.45 -48.12 -36.10
CA GLU A 85 25.72 -47.77 -34.91
C GLU A 85 24.47 -48.68 -34.79
N SER A 86 24.39 -49.47 -33.76
CA SER A 86 23.24 -50.32 -33.53
C SER A 86 21.98 -49.47 -33.28
N ALA A 87 20.79 -49.93 -33.67
CA ALA A 87 19.52 -49.31 -33.44
C ALA A 87 19.35 -48.84 -31.96
N SER A 88 19.86 -49.61 -31.02
CA SER A 88 19.86 -49.27 -29.59
C SER A 88 20.73 -48.04 -29.27
N MET A 89 21.87 -47.87 -29.94
CA MET A 89 22.75 -46.70 -29.74
C MET A 89 22.15 -45.45 -30.36
N THR A 90 21.46 -45.55 -31.48
CA THR A 90 20.73 -44.47 -32.10
C THR A 90 19.54 -44.01 -31.22
N THR A 91 18.76 -44.98 -30.74
CA THR A 91 17.65 -44.70 -29.80
C THR A 91 18.18 -44.03 -28.53
N TRP A 92 19.31 -44.51 -28.00
CA TRP A 92 19.93 -43.91 -26.82
C TRP A 92 20.39 -42.46 -27.05
N THR A 93 20.91 -42.16 -28.25
CA THR A 93 21.26 -40.79 -28.65
C THR A 93 20.05 -39.87 -28.65
N VAL A 94 18.95 -40.32 -29.26
CA VAL A 94 17.69 -39.56 -29.28
C VAL A 94 17.19 -39.33 -27.85
N GLN A 95 17.25 -40.35 -26.99
CA GLN A 95 16.87 -40.20 -25.58
C GLN A 95 17.70 -39.14 -24.85
N LEU A 96 19.02 -39.13 -25.04
CA LEU A 96 19.92 -38.17 -24.41
C LEU A 96 19.70 -36.75 -24.96
N SER A 97 19.52 -36.57 -26.26
CA SER A 97 19.22 -35.25 -26.84
C SER A 97 17.85 -34.72 -26.41
N THR A 98 16.85 -35.63 -26.28
CA THR A 98 15.55 -35.23 -25.69
C THR A 98 15.70 -34.77 -24.24
N LEU A 99 16.58 -35.43 -23.48
CA LEU A 99 16.87 -35.00 -22.10
C LEU A 99 17.52 -33.62 -22.02
N GLU A 100 18.44 -33.28 -22.95
CA GLU A 100 19.02 -31.95 -23.06
C GLU A 100 17.98 -30.89 -23.45
N SER A 101 17.10 -31.20 -24.40
CA SER A 101 15.99 -30.29 -24.77
C SER A 101 15.08 -30.03 -23.57
N ARG A 102 14.71 -31.06 -22.82
CA ARG A 102 13.93 -30.90 -21.59
C ARG A 102 14.64 -30.08 -20.54
N ALA A 103 15.95 -30.26 -20.38
CA ALA A 103 16.73 -29.41 -19.48
C ALA A 103 16.65 -27.93 -19.90
N ALA A 104 16.80 -27.64 -21.18
CA ALA A 104 16.69 -26.27 -21.71
C ALA A 104 15.27 -25.68 -21.49
N GLU A 105 14.22 -26.47 -21.70
CA GLU A 105 12.84 -26.06 -21.46
C GLU A 105 12.59 -25.70 -19.99
N HIS A 106 13.09 -26.50 -19.05
CA HIS A 106 12.99 -26.23 -17.60
C HIS A 106 13.79 -24.99 -17.18
N GLU A 107 14.99 -24.78 -17.76
CA GLU A 107 15.75 -23.53 -17.51
C GLU A 107 14.99 -22.31 -18.02
N GLN A 108 14.45 -22.37 -19.24
CA GLN A 108 13.63 -21.30 -19.80
C GLN A 108 12.37 -21.04 -18.98
N PHE A 109 11.67 -22.11 -18.55
CA PHE A 109 10.51 -22.01 -17.69
C PHE A 109 10.84 -21.34 -16.36
N GLY A 110 11.95 -21.74 -15.71
CA GLY A 110 12.44 -21.11 -14.49
C GLY A 110 12.71 -19.60 -14.67
N GLN A 111 13.32 -19.21 -15.80
CA GLN A 111 13.53 -17.79 -16.14
C GLN A 111 12.21 -17.04 -16.36
N GLN A 112 11.25 -17.65 -17.05
CA GLN A 112 9.93 -17.05 -17.28
C GLN A 112 9.13 -16.85 -15.99
N ILE A 113 9.24 -17.74 -15.02
CA ILE A 113 8.66 -17.56 -13.68
C ILE A 113 9.20 -16.29 -13.03
N ILE A 114 10.49 -16.04 -13.12
CA ILE A 114 11.08 -14.81 -12.57
C ILE A 114 10.58 -13.57 -13.31
N SER A 115 10.74 -13.56 -14.63
CA SER A 115 10.45 -12.37 -15.45
C SER A 115 8.96 -12.00 -15.49
N ASN A 116 8.09 -13.01 -15.58
CA ASN A 116 6.67 -12.81 -15.83
C ASN A 116 5.81 -12.83 -14.56
N LEU A 117 6.32 -13.36 -13.45
CA LEU A 117 5.57 -13.48 -12.19
C LEU A 117 6.29 -12.79 -11.03
N ALA A 118 7.51 -13.22 -10.67
CA ALA A 118 8.17 -12.73 -9.48
C ALA A 118 8.56 -11.24 -9.55
N GLU A 119 9.13 -10.77 -10.66
CA GLU A 119 9.50 -9.35 -10.81
C GLU A 119 8.29 -8.41 -10.92
N PRO A 120 7.22 -8.72 -11.68
CA PRO A 120 6.00 -7.92 -11.66
C PRO A 120 5.35 -7.82 -10.28
N LEU A 121 5.28 -8.93 -9.53
CA LEU A 121 4.74 -8.92 -8.16
C LEU A 121 5.56 -8.06 -7.22
N LYS A 122 6.90 -8.12 -7.32
CA LYS A 122 7.80 -7.25 -6.56
C LYS A 122 7.54 -5.78 -6.86
N ASN A 123 7.47 -5.42 -8.14
CA ASN A 123 7.24 -4.04 -8.55
C ASN A 123 5.86 -3.54 -8.09
N LEU A 124 4.86 -4.43 -8.11
CA LEU A 124 3.53 -4.14 -7.60
C LEU A 124 3.56 -3.89 -6.08
N ALA A 125 4.23 -4.75 -5.31
CA ALA A 125 4.37 -4.59 -3.87
C ALA A 125 5.07 -3.26 -3.51
N ILE A 126 6.17 -2.92 -4.18
CA ILE A 126 6.88 -1.64 -3.99
C ILE A 126 5.96 -0.46 -4.26
N ARG A 127 5.22 -0.48 -5.38
CA ARG A 127 4.30 0.60 -5.75
C ARG A 127 3.18 0.80 -4.72
N TYR A 128 2.60 -0.31 -4.24
CA TYR A 128 1.54 -0.22 -3.22
C TYR A 128 2.10 0.21 -1.86
N GLU A 129 3.31 -0.19 -1.51
CA GLU A 129 3.96 0.28 -0.28
C GLU A 129 4.23 1.79 -0.32
N ASP A 130 4.66 2.33 -1.45
CA ASP A 130 4.85 3.77 -1.62
C ASP A 130 3.52 4.52 -1.52
N LEU A 131 2.46 4.02 -2.17
CA LEU A 131 1.12 4.59 -2.04
C LEU A 131 0.61 4.53 -0.59
N ARG A 132 0.81 3.40 0.09
CA ARG A 132 0.43 3.23 1.50
C ARG A 132 1.11 4.25 2.39
N LYS A 133 2.42 4.48 2.19
CA LYS A 133 3.18 5.51 2.94
C LYS A 133 2.64 6.91 2.69
N GLN A 134 2.42 7.29 1.43
CA GLN A 134 1.86 8.59 1.08
C GLN A 134 0.49 8.83 1.73
N HIS A 135 -0.39 7.83 1.69
CA HIS A 135 -1.71 7.93 2.35
C HIS A 135 -1.60 7.98 3.87
N ALA A 136 -0.65 7.27 4.48
CA ALA A 136 -0.40 7.33 5.92
C ALA A 136 0.10 8.71 6.36
N GLU A 137 1.02 9.31 5.62
CA GLU A 137 1.52 10.66 5.85
C GLU A 137 0.39 11.69 5.71
N TYR A 138 -0.43 11.56 4.67
CA TYR A 138 -1.57 12.44 4.46
C TYR A 138 -2.60 12.31 5.58
N ALA A 139 -2.93 11.09 6.01
CA ALA A 139 -3.83 10.85 7.13
C ALA A 139 -3.29 11.47 8.44
N THR A 140 -1.99 11.31 8.72
CA THR A 140 -1.35 11.91 9.88
C THR A 140 -1.41 13.44 9.84
N LYS A 141 -1.23 14.04 8.64
CA LYS A 141 -1.38 15.49 8.46
C LYS A 141 -2.80 15.95 8.75
N LEU A 142 -3.81 15.26 8.22
CA LEU A 142 -5.22 15.58 8.47
C LEU A 142 -5.59 15.43 9.94
N GLU A 143 -5.12 14.39 10.62
CA GLU A 143 -5.34 14.22 12.08
C GLU A 143 -4.75 15.38 12.85
N LYS A 144 -3.53 15.80 12.53
CA LYS A 144 -2.86 16.94 13.18
C LYS A 144 -3.60 18.25 12.94
N GLU A 145 -4.06 18.50 11.72
CA GLU A 145 -4.87 19.67 11.39
C GLU A 145 -6.20 19.67 12.15
N ARG A 146 -6.88 18.51 12.20
CA ARG A 146 -8.11 18.32 12.98
C ARG A 146 -7.88 18.64 14.45
N ASP A 147 -6.86 18.07 15.06
CA ASP A 147 -6.58 18.23 16.49
C ASP A 147 -6.18 19.68 16.81
N GLY A 148 -5.42 20.32 15.92
CA GLY A 148 -5.13 21.76 15.99
C GLY A 148 -6.42 22.60 16.02
N THR A 149 -7.33 22.32 15.08
CA THR A 149 -8.62 23.02 14.99
C THR A 149 -9.48 22.81 16.23
N TYR A 150 -9.56 21.57 16.73
CA TYR A 150 -10.29 21.31 17.97
C TYR A 150 -9.67 22.03 19.17
N SER A 151 -8.34 22.11 19.24
CA SER A 151 -7.64 22.88 20.25
C SER A 151 -8.01 24.37 20.19
N ASP A 152 -8.02 24.94 19.01
CA ASP A 152 -8.34 26.37 18.82
C ASP A 152 -9.83 26.63 19.09
N LEU A 153 -10.71 25.74 18.66
CA LEU A 153 -12.14 25.81 19.00
C LEU A 153 -12.34 25.79 20.52
N LYS A 154 -11.62 24.90 21.25
CA LYS A 154 -11.68 24.84 22.71
C LYS A 154 -11.19 26.14 23.37
N LYS A 155 -10.11 26.74 22.85
CA LYS A 155 -9.61 28.05 23.34
C LYS A 155 -10.64 29.17 23.13
N VAL A 156 -11.22 29.22 21.91
CA VAL A 156 -12.26 30.24 21.58
C VAL A 156 -13.50 30.04 22.42
N LYS A 157 -13.95 28.78 22.60
CA LYS A 157 -15.07 28.47 23.49
C LYS A 157 -14.77 28.91 24.93
N GLY A 158 -13.57 28.63 25.45
CA GLY A 158 -13.19 29.08 26.80
C GLY A 158 -13.23 30.62 26.97
N LYS A 159 -12.76 31.36 25.94
CA LYS A 159 -12.88 32.82 25.92
C LYS A 159 -14.34 33.29 25.90
N TYR A 160 -15.16 32.65 25.08
CA TYR A 160 -16.60 32.94 25.01
C TYR A 160 -17.29 32.70 26.35
N ASP A 161 -17.07 31.54 26.94
CA ASP A 161 -17.65 31.17 28.25
C ASP A 161 -17.21 32.15 29.36
N GLY A 162 -15.91 32.57 29.35
CA GLY A 162 -15.40 33.55 30.26
C GLY A 162 -16.09 34.93 30.11
N VAL A 163 -16.24 35.41 28.89
CA VAL A 163 -16.96 36.67 28.62
C VAL A 163 -18.43 36.56 29.03
N CYS A 164 -19.09 35.44 28.76
CA CYS A 164 -20.46 35.23 29.22
C CYS A 164 -20.58 35.29 30.75
N GLN A 165 -19.63 34.69 31.49
CA GLN A 165 -19.61 34.73 32.95
C GLN A 165 -19.39 36.16 33.46
N GLU A 166 -18.46 36.91 32.85
CA GLU A 166 -18.24 38.31 33.19
C GLU A 166 -19.50 39.16 32.96
N VAL A 167 -20.17 38.94 31.84
CA VAL A 167 -21.46 39.58 31.51
C VAL A 167 -22.49 39.31 32.59
N GLU A 168 -22.68 38.05 32.95
CA GLU A 168 -23.64 37.66 33.98
C GLU A 168 -23.28 38.24 35.36
N HIS A 169 -21.98 38.26 35.68
CA HIS A 169 -21.53 38.87 36.92
C HIS A 169 -21.82 40.39 36.98
N LYS A 170 -21.47 41.11 35.88
CA LYS A 170 -21.78 42.56 35.76
C LYS A 170 -23.26 42.82 35.81
N ARG A 171 -24.09 42.01 35.12
CA ARG A 171 -25.56 42.09 35.18
C ARG A 171 -26.09 41.96 36.62
N LYS A 172 -25.67 40.92 37.33
CA LYS A 172 -26.08 40.69 38.73
C LYS A 172 -25.65 41.83 39.66
N LYS A 173 -24.42 42.36 39.46
CA LYS A 173 -23.93 43.47 40.24
C LYS A 173 -24.72 44.77 39.96
N ILE A 174 -25.12 45.02 38.72
CA ILE A 174 -25.96 46.17 38.36
C ILE A 174 -27.37 45.97 38.88
N GLU A 175 -27.97 44.81 38.77
CA GLU A 175 -29.29 44.48 39.31
C GLU A 175 -29.33 44.65 40.85
N SER A 176 -28.28 44.23 41.56
CA SER A 176 -28.19 44.39 43.01
C SER A 176 -27.93 45.84 43.47
N SER A 177 -27.33 46.68 42.60
CA SER A 177 -27.05 48.10 42.88
C SER A 177 -28.08 49.05 42.25
N PHE A 178 -29.10 48.54 41.61
CA PHE A 178 -30.09 49.32 40.89
C PHE A 178 -31.08 49.94 41.89
N ASP A 179 -30.89 51.20 42.18
CA ASP A 179 -31.85 52.06 42.85
C ASP A 179 -32.69 52.82 41.76
N HIS A 180 -33.97 52.56 41.72
CA HIS A 180 -34.90 53.11 40.71
C HIS A 180 -34.93 54.64 40.62
N SER A 181 -34.28 55.33 41.54
CA SER A 181 -34.23 56.79 41.59
C SER A 181 -33.10 57.48 40.82
N LYS A 182 -32.14 56.71 40.21
CA LYS A 182 -30.93 57.30 39.58
C LYS A 182 -30.88 57.09 38.07
N THR A 183 -31.33 58.15 37.33
CA THR A 183 -31.30 58.21 35.84
C THR A 183 -29.91 58.02 35.21
N LYS A 184 -28.80 58.35 35.90
CA LYS A 184 -27.43 58.14 35.43
C LYS A 184 -26.97 56.69 35.36
N ALA A 185 -27.50 55.84 36.23
CA ALA A 185 -27.17 54.41 36.23
C ALA A 185 -27.72 53.69 35.00
N ASN A 186 -28.84 54.14 34.44
CA ASN A 186 -29.50 53.57 33.26
C ASN A 186 -28.70 53.78 31.96
N ALA A 187 -28.05 54.96 31.80
CA ALA A 187 -27.20 55.24 30.63
C ALA A 187 -25.93 54.40 30.63
N SER A 188 -25.25 54.21 31.80
CA SER A 188 -24.09 53.34 31.95
C SER A 188 -24.44 51.87 31.70
N TYR A 189 -25.61 51.40 32.13
CA TYR A 189 -26.14 50.06 31.87
C TYR A 189 -26.35 49.78 30.39
N GLN A 190 -26.99 50.73 29.66
CA GLN A 190 -27.22 50.61 28.23
C GLN A 190 -25.93 50.60 27.42
N GLN A 191 -24.90 51.40 27.83
CA GLN A 191 -23.59 51.39 27.21
C GLN A 191 -22.88 50.05 27.41
N GLN A 192 -22.86 49.48 28.62
CA GLN A 192 -22.26 48.19 28.92
C GLN A 192 -22.98 47.03 28.19
N LEU A 193 -24.31 47.08 28.06
CA LEU A 193 -25.08 46.16 27.26
C LEU A 193 -24.70 46.22 25.76
N GLY A 194 -24.46 47.43 25.25
CA GLY A 194 -23.98 47.62 23.85
C GLY A 194 -22.62 47.03 23.63
N GLU A 195 -21.64 47.26 24.54
CA GLU A 195 -20.31 46.68 24.44
C GLU A 195 -20.34 45.14 24.54
N MET A 196 -21.15 44.57 25.41
CA MET A 196 -21.34 43.12 25.53
C MET A 196 -21.96 42.49 24.28
N ARG A 197 -22.93 43.20 23.67
CA ARG A 197 -23.55 42.76 22.41
C ARG A 197 -22.54 42.73 21.26
N ASN A 198 -21.65 43.70 21.17
CA ASN A 198 -20.60 43.79 20.17
C ASN A 198 -19.52 42.70 20.39
N GLN A 199 -19.13 42.37 21.62
CA GLN A 199 -18.21 41.27 21.92
C GLN A 199 -18.83 39.92 21.54
N LYS A 200 -20.12 39.70 21.81
CA LYS A 200 -20.84 38.48 21.42
C LYS A 200 -20.91 38.30 19.92
N VAL A 201 -21.16 39.36 19.15
CA VAL A 201 -21.17 39.34 17.66
C VAL A 201 -19.78 38.99 17.14
N ASN A 202 -18.72 39.57 17.71
CA ASN A 202 -17.35 39.34 17.26
C ASN A 202 -16.94 37.86 17.44
N ILE A 203 -17.29 37.25 18.57
CA ILE A 203 -17.03 35.84 18.86
C ILE A 203 -17.85 34.94 17.91
N HIS A 204 -19.11 35.25 17.63
CA HIS A 204 -19.92 34.52 16.68
C HIS A 204 -19.34 34.58 15.27
N THR A 205 -18.80 35.72 14.86
CA THR A 205 -18.15 35.91 13.55
C THR A 205 -16.87 35.07 13.45
N ILE A 206 -16.06 35.02 14.51
CA ILE A 206 -14.85 34.19 14.55
C ILE A 206 -15.20 32.69 14.48
N VAL A 207 -16.21 32.23 15.22
CA VAL A 207 -16.66 30.83 15.16
C VAL A 207 -17.22 30.49 13.78
N TRP A 208 -17.93 31.42 13.13
CA TRP A 208 -18.45 31.25 11.77
C TRP A 208 -17.33 31.18 10.72
N LEU A 209 -16.29 32.04 10.84
CA LEU A 209 -15.12 32.02 9.95
C LEU A 209 -14.34 30.71 10.06
N ILE A 210 -14.11 30.19 11.27
CA ILE A 210 -13.45 28.91 11.50
C ILE A 210 -14.27 27.77 10.87
N ARG A 211 -15.59 27.84 10.94
CA ARG A 211 -16.49 26.83 10.35
C ARG A 211 -16.55 26.91 8.82
N ALA A 212 -16.44 28.11 8.25
CA ALA A 212 -16.44 28.34 6.80
C ALA A 212 -15.12 27.88 6.15
N ASP A 213 -13.99 28.03 6.85
CA ASP A 213 -12.67 27.59 6.38
C ASP A 213 -12.57 26.06 6.34
N HIS A 214 -13.21 25.36 7.28
CA HIS A 214 -13.33 23.90 7.30
C HIS A 214 -14.24 23.34 6.18
N GLY A 215 -15.17 24.15 5.66
CA GLY A 215 -16.01 23.78 4.52
C GLY A 215 -15.30 23.87 3.18
N ARG A 216 -14.21 24.64 3.07
CA ARG A 216 -13.46 24.83 1.80
C ARG A 216 -12.34 23.80 1.59
N THR A 217 -11.93 23.08 2.61
CA THR A 217 -10.92 22.02 2.51
C THR A 217 -11.51 20.64 2.20
N ARG A 218 -12.79 20.59 1.80
CA ARG A 218 -13.52 19.35 1.44
C ARG A 218 -13.85 19.26 -0.06
N ILE A 219 -12.98 19.78 -0.95
CA ILE A 219 -13.06 19.48 -2.40
C ILE A 219 -11.75 18.85 -2.85
#